data_7a63e94739d0a18d3c21b3654f35f41a
#
_entry.id   7a63e94739d0a18d3c21b3654f35f41a
#
_cell.length_a   1.000
_cell.length_b   1.000
_cell.length_c   1.000
_cell.angle_alpha   90.00
_cell.angle_beta   90.00
_cell.angle_gamma   90.00
#
_symmetry.space_group_name_H-M   'P 1'
#
loop_
_entity.id
_entity.type
_entity.pdbx_description
1 polymer ?
#
loop_
_entity_poly.entity_id
_entity_poly.type
_entity_poly.pdbx_seq_one_letter_code
_entity_poly.pdbx_strand_id
1 'polypeptide(L)'
;PGSTFKMVTAIAGLEEGIISGDTYVTCTGTYEYGGQTFRCNNHDTPMTLNVTDALKYSCNTFFYTVGQKLTGEHLEQWTKKFGLGTATGQAAGPTYREQQRKADPAIREWQGGDDLNAAIGQSDNGFTPLQLANYVSAIVNGGTLYKPTLVKSIKSYDYSSFMKTDESEVRGKIDISDATRELVMQGMSEVTDEGGTAGSVFADYPIKVGGKTGTAEMFENGESFDNGLFIAFAPFDNPQIVICVVGEGAGHGAYVAPIVRDMLDEYFSIGKSDSAASRQAENTLIRKNNCK
;
A
#
# COMPACT_ATOMS: atom_id res chain seq x y z
N PRO A 1 -0.33 0.98 8.09
CA PRO A 1 -0.77 0.88 6.69
C PRO A 1 -2.28 0.64 6.53
N GLY A 2 -2.94 0.07 7.56
CA GLY A 2 -4.33 -0.33 7.42
C GLY A 2 -4.55 -1.23 6.19
N SER A 3 -5.70 -1.13 5.57
CA SER A 3 -6.07 -1.99 4.43
C SER A 3 -5.16 -1.88 3.19
N THR A 4 -4.19 -0.95 3.13
CA THR A 4 -3.18 -0.96 2.07
C THR A 4 -2.18 -2.12 2.23
N PHE A 5 -2.19 -2.82 3.35
CA PHE A 5 -1.38 -4.01 3.58
C PHE A 5 -2.02 -5.30 3.04
N LYS A 6 -3.31 -5.29 2.76
CA LYS A 6 -4.07 -6.49 2.32
C LYS A 6 -3.53 -7.16 1.05
N MET A 7 -2.82 -6.41 0.18
CA MET A 7 -2.15 -7.02 -0.97
C MET A 7 -1.03 -7.97 -0.53
N VAL A 8 -0.27 -7.63 0.53
CA VAL A 8 0.73 -8.55 1.09
C VAL A 8 0.07 -9.83 1.60
N THR A 9 -1.02 -9.69 2.35
CA THR A 9 -1.78 -10.84 2.89
C THR A 9 -2.39 -11.70 1.77
N ALA A 10 -2.92 -11.06 0.71
CA ALA A 10 -3.47 -11.76 -0.45
C ALA A 10 -2.38 -12.58 -1.17
N ILE A 11 -1.24 -11.93 -1.47
CA ILE A 11 -0.11 -12.61 -2.13
C ILE A 11 0.41 -13.76 -1.27
N ALA A 12 0.63 -13.53 0.02
CA ALA A 12 1.06 -14.57 0.94
C ALA A 12 0.08 -15.75 0.95
N GLY A 13 -1.21 -15.49 1.06
CA GLY A 13 -2.25 -16.53 1.08
C GLY A 13 -2.34 -17.32 -0.23
N LEU A 14 -2.14 -16.66 -1.38
CA LEU A 14 -2.13 -17.30 -2.70
C LEU A 14 -0.86 -18.14 -2.91
N GLU A 15 0.32 -17.59 -2.62
CA GLU A 15 1.60 -18.27 -2.83
C GLU A 15 1.81 -19.45 -1.85
N GLU A 16 1.28 -19.37 -0.63
CA GLU A 16 1.29 -20.48 0.34
C GLU A 16 0.17 -21.51 0.08
N GLY A 17 -0.68 -21.30 -0.94
CA GLY A 17 -1.79 -22.20 -1.26
C GLY A 17 -2.91 -22.24 -0.22
N ILE A 18 -2.98 -21.26 0.67
CA ILE A 18 -4.04 -21.11 1.68
C ILE A 18 -5.37 -20.72 1.05
N ILE A 19 -5.29 -19.92 -0.02
CA ILE A 19 -6.40 -19.52 -0.88
C ILE A 19 -6.02 -19.68 -2.35
N SER A 20 -7.03 -19.69 -3.20
CA SER A 20 -6.93 -19.58 -4.66
C SER A 20 -7.87 -18.49 -5.17
N GLY A 21 -7.85 -18.19 -6.47
CA GLY A 21 -8.83 -17.30 -7.09
C GLY A 21 -10.29 -17.74 -6.90
N ASP A 22 -10.52 -19.04 -6.71
CA ASP A 22 -11.84 -19.65 -6.51
C ASP A 22 -12.17 -19.89 -5.02
N THR A 23 -11.36 -19.37 -4.09
CA THR A 23 -11.68 -19.43 -2.67
C THR A 23 -12.67 -18.33 -2.31
N TYR A 24 -13.85 -18.72 -1.83
CA TYR A 24 -14.91 -17.80 -1.42
C TYR A 24 -15.10 -17.79 0.08
N VAL A 25 -15.31 -16.60 0.64
CA VAL A 25 -15.64 -16.37 2.06
C VAL A 25 -16.92 -15.53 2.13
N THR A 26 -17.90 -15.94 2.94
CA THR A 26 -19.09 -15.15 3.21
C THR A 26 -18.85 -14.22 4.40
N CYS A 27 -18.87 -12.93 4.14
CA CYS A 27 -18.81 -11.89 5.17
C CYS A 27 -20.22 -11.57 5.69
N THR A 28 -20.42 -11.72 6.98
CA THR A 28 -21.67 -11.36 7.68
C THR A 28 -21.55 -10.07 8.50
N GLY A 29 -20.43 -9.35 8.35
CA GLY A 29 -20.12 -8.13 9.12
C GLY A 29 -19.32 -8.39 10.39
N THR A 30 -19.26 -9.64 10.85
CA THR A 30 -18.50 -10.04 12.04
C THR A 30 -17.67 -11.30 11.81
N TYR A 31 -16.60 -11.44 12.56
CA TYR A 31 -15.73 -12.63 12.59
C TYR A 31 -15.41 -12.98 14.04
N GLU A 32 -15.80 -14.18 14.46
CA GLU A 32 -15.61 -14.63 15.83
C GLU A 32 -14.30 -15.43 15.96
N TYR A 33 -13.43 -15.03 16.88
CA TYR A 33 -12.18 -15.71 17.16
C TYR A 33 -11.75 -15.55 18.62
N GLY A 34 -11.42 -16.66 19.29
CA GLY A 34 -10.92 -16.63 20.67
C GLY A 34 -11.87 -15.98 21.69
N GLY A 35 -13.19 -16.01 21.43
CA GLY A 35 -14.21 -15.35 22.25
C GLY A 35 -14.29 -13.83 22.04
N GLN A 36 -13.64 -13.31 21.00
CA GLN A 36 -13.70 -11.90 20.61
C GLN A 36 -14.38 -11.75 19.25
N THR A 37 -15.10 -10.65 19.08
CA THR A 37 -15.77 -10.28 17.83
C THR A 37 -14.96 -9.24 17.07
N PHE A 38 -14.50 -9.58 15.89
CA PHE A 38 -13.85 -8.69 14.94
C PHE A 38 -14.87 -8.18 13.91
N ARG A 39 -14.79 -6.92 13.48
CA ARG A 39 -15.81 -6.30 12.64
C ARG A 39 -15.33 -6.02 11.22
N CYS A 40 -16.27 -6.13 10.28
CA CYS A 40 -16.10 -5.70 8.90
C CYS A 40 -17.27 -4.78 8.53
N ASN A 41 -17.01 -3.48 8.46
CA ASN A 41 -18.01 -2.45 8.13
C ASN A 41 -17.70 -1.77 6.77
N ASN A 42 -16.91 -2.44 5.92
CA ASN A 42 -16.38 -1.81 4.70
C ASN A 42 -17.33 -1.93 3.49
N HIS A 43 -18.37 -2.75 3.61
CA HIS A 43 -19.37 -3.01 2.55
C HIS A 43 -20.67 -3.57 3.16
N ASP A 44 -21.71 -3.63 2.35
CA ASP A 44 -22.98 -4.23 2.75
C ASP A 44 -22.81 -5.73 3.01
N THR A 45 -23.59 -6.25 3.96
CA THR A 45 -23.55 -7.66 4.37
C THR A 45 -24.96 -8.25 4.44
N PRO A 46 -25.14 -9.58 4.18
CA PRO A 46 -24.08 -10.54 3.86
C PRO A 46 -23.57 -10.44 2.42
N MET A 47 -22.28 -10.75 2.19
CA MET A 47 -21.69 -10.79 0.87
C MET A 47 -20.66 -11.93 0.77
N THR A 48 -20.72 -12.73 -0.31
CA THR A 48 -19.75 -13.79 -0.56
C THR A 48 -18.71 -13.30 -1.57
N LEU A 49 -17.45 -13.38 -1.24
CA LEU A 49 -16.34 -12.70 -1.89
C LEU A 49 -15.19 -13.67 -2.17
N ASN A 50 -14.55 -13.55 -3.32
CA ASN A 50 -13.23 -14.10 -3.57
C ASN A 50 -12.13 -13.07 -3.22
N VAL A 51 -10.86 -13.35 -3.54
CA VAL A 51 -9.74 -12.47 -3.20
C VAL A 51 -9.81 -11.12 -3.92
N THR A 52 -10.25 -11.12 -5.18
CA THR A 52 -10.39 -9.90 -5.99
C THR A 52 -11.49 -8.99 -5.45
N ASP A 53 -12.67 -9.56 -5.20
CA ASP A 53 -13.78 -8.85 -4.55
C ASP A 53 -13.38 -8.34 -3.15
N ALA A 54 -12.67 -9.15 -2.38
CA ALA A 54 -12.23 -8.79 -1.04
C ALA A 54 -11.25 -7.61 -1.04
N LEU A 55 -10.41 -7.46 -2.08
CA LEU A 55 -9.58 -6.28 -2.29
C LEU A 55 -10.42 -5.08 -2.70
N LYS A 56 -11.35 -5.25 -3.68
CA LYS A 56 -12.28 -4.22 -4.15
C LYS A 56 -13.04 -3.54 -3.01
N TYR A 57 -13.71 -4.35 -2.21
CA TYR A 57 -14.56 -3.90 -1.10
C TYR A 57 -13.79 -3.76 0.22
N SER A 58 -12.50 -4.06 0.20
CA SER A 58 -11.66 -4.03 1.41
C SER A 58 -12.18 -4.91 2.56
N CYS A 59 -12.76 -6.10 2.27
CA CYS A 59 -13.40 -6.96 3.24
C CYS A 59 -12.44 -7.45 4.33
N ASN A 60 -12.67 -7.08 5.59
CA ASN A 60 -11.86 -7.54 6.70
C ASN A 60 -12.06 -9.03 6.98
N THR A 61 -13.31 -9.54 6.92
CA THR A 61 -13.63 -10.95 7.21
C THR A 61 -12.85 -11.90 6.32
N PHE A 62 -12.73 -11.59 5.02
CA PHE A 62 -11.91 -12.39 4.11
C PHE A 62 -10.45 -12.45 4.60
N PHE A 63 -9.86 -11.30 4.91
CA PHE A 63 -8.47 -11.22 5.34
C PHE A 63 -8.22 -11.72 6.76
N TYR A 64 -9.21 -11.69 7.66
CA TYR A 64 -9.14 -12.40 8.94
C TYR A 64 -9.05 -13.91 8.72
N THR A 65 -9.86 -14.45 7.80
CA THR A 65 -9.83 -15.88 7.45
C THR A 65 -8.46 -16.29 6.89
N VAL A 66 -7.86 -15.47 6.04
CA VAL A 66 -6.51 -15.71 5.50
C VAL A 66 -5.46 -15.58 6.60
N GLY A 67 -5.50 -14.52 7.40
CA GLY A 67 -4.54 -14.25 8.47
C GLY A 67 -4.52 -15.34 9.54
N GLN A 68 -5.69 -15.86 9.92
CA GLN A 68 -5.80 -16.96 10.86
C GLN A 68 -5.07 -18.22 10.37
N LYS A 69 -5.16 -18.53 9.06
CA LYS A 69 -4.53 -19.70 8.45
C LYS A 69 -3.05 -19.50 8.17
N LEU A 70 -2.69 -18.28 7.78
CA LEU A 70 -1.31 -17.90 7.42
C LEU A 70 -0.43 -17.79 8.65
N THR A 71 -1.00 -17.39 9.80
CA THR A 71 -0.31 -17.04 11.06
C THR A 71 0.61 -15.82 10.96
N GLY A 72 0.89 -15.20 12.10
CA GLY A 72 1.73 -14.00 12.16
C GLY A 72 3.18 -14.25 11.74
N GLU A 73 3.69 -15.48 11.94
CA GLU A 73 5.06 -15.81 11.54
C GLU A 73 5.25 -15.78 10.01
N HIS A 74 4.36 -16.44 9.25
CA HIS A 74 4.41 -16.42 7.80
C HIS A 74 4.15 -15.02 7.26
N LEU A 75 3.18 -14.29 7.86
CA LEU A 75 2.89 -12.92 7.47
C LEU A 75 4.09 -11.99 7.69
N GLU A 76 4.82 -12.15 8.81
CA GLU A 76 6.06 -11.42 9.08
C GLU A 76 7.16 -11.74 8.04
N GLN A 77 7.29 -12.99 7.61
CA GLN A 77 8.24 -13.39 6.56
C GLN A 77 7.91 -12.73 5.22
N TRP A 78 6.64 -12.74 4.80
CA TRP A 78 6.21 -12.08 3.58
C TRP A 78 6.37 -10.56 3.63
N THR A 79 6.09 -9.96 4.77
CA THR A 79 6.33 -8.54 5.02
C THR A 79 7.79 -8.17 4.76
N LYS A 80 8.72 -8.97 5.28
CA LYS A 80 10.17 -8.78 5.07
C LYS A 80 10.61 -9.00 3.62
N LYS A 81 10.02 -10.01 2.92
CA LYS A 81 10.28 -10.22 1.48
C LYS A 81 9.96 -8.96 0.67
N PHE A 82 8.89 -8.23 1.02
CA PHE A 82 8.51 -6.96 0.39
C PHE A 82 9.38 -5.75 0.83
N GLY A 83 10.40 -5.97 1.66
CA GLY A 83 11.24 -4.90 2.19
C GLY A 83 10.53 -4.00 3.22
N LEU A 84 9.35 -4.38 3.66
CA LEU A 84 8.61 -3.71 4.72
C LEU A 84 9.22 -4.05 6.09
N GLY A 85 9.15 -3.13 7.05
CA GLY A 85 9.69 -3.33 8.39
C GLY A 85 11.22 -3.35 8.48
N THR A 86 11.94 -3.00 7.41
CA THR A 86 13.41 -2.90 7.39
C THR A 86 13.85 -1.45 7.54
N ALA A 87 14.94 -1.21 8.29
CA ALA A 87 15.63 0.07 8.48
C ALA A 87 14.77 1.25 9.02
N THR A 88 13.58 1.50 8.49
CA THR A 88 12.73 2.68 8.82
C THR A 88 11.28 2.32 9.15
N GLY A 89 10.96 1.04 9.31
CA GLY A 89 9.60 0.60 9.62
C GLY A 89 9.58 -0.60 10.56
N GLN A 90 8.38 -0.96 11.00
CA GLN A 90 8.12 -2.07 11.91
C GLN A 90 7.22 -3.08 11.23
N ALA A 91 7.60 -4.35 11.23
CA ALA A 91 6.77 -5.44 10.73
C ALA A 91 6.08 -6.14 11.91
N ALA A 92 4.75 -6.15 11.93
CA ALA A 92 4.02 -6.92 12.93
C ALA A 92 4.28 -8.41 12.78
N GLY A 93 4.53 -9.06 13.90
CA GLY A 93 4.74 -10.49 13.96
C GLY A 93 5.27 -10.95 15.31
N PRO A 94 5.22 -12.27 15.58
CA PRO A 94 5.65 -12.82 16.86
C PRO A 94 7.11 -12.47 17.20
N THR A 95 8.00 -12.54 16.21
CA THR A 95 9.43 -12.24 16.40
C THR A 95 9.67 -10.79 16.78
N TYR A 96 9.00 -9.85 16.11
CA TYR A 96 9.08 -8.43 16.44
C TYR A 96 8.53 -8.16 17.85
N ARG A 97 7.37 -8.69 18.17
CA ARG A 97 6.75 -8.54 19.49
C ARG A 97 7.63 -9.11 20.60
N GLU A 98 8.27 -10.25 20.40
CA GLU A 98 9.21 -10.83 21.35
C GLU A 98 10.42 -9.92 21.59
N GLN A 99 10.96 -9.29 20.53
CA GLN A 99 12.05 -8.33 20.66
C GLN A 99 11.64 -7.10 21.49
N GLN A 100 10.44 -6.57 21.26
CA GLN A 100 9.91 -5.45 22.06
C GLN A 100 9.74 -5.85 23.53
N ARG A 101 9.26 -7.04 23.81
CA ARG A 101 9.11 -7.56 25.19
C ARG A 101 10.43 -7.74 25.93
N LYS A 102 11.52 -8.01 25.23
CA LYS A 102 12.85 -8.04 25.87
C LYS A 102 13.29 -6.66 26.35
N ALA A 103 12.85 -5.60 25.69
CA ALA A 103 13.11 -4.22 26.09
C ALA A 103 12.09 -3.72 27.12
N ASP A 104 10.83 -4.10 26.99
CA ASP A 104 9.72 -3.75 27.88
C ASP A 104 8.85 -4.96 28.18
N PRO A 105 9.03 -5.63 29.33
CA PRO A 105 8.23 -6.80 29.73
C PRO A 105 6.74 -6.51 29.96
N ALA A 106 6.31 -5.24 30.02
CA ALA A 106 4.89 -4.89 30.11
C ALA A 106 4.13 -5.11 28.79
N ILE A 107 4.84 -5.21 27.68
CA ILE A 107 4.24 -5.54 26.38
C ILE A 107 3.74 -7.00 26.42
N ARG A 108 2.45 -7.19 26.11
CA ARG A 108 1.84 -8.53 26.11
C ARG A 108 2.40 -9.42 25.00
N GLU A 109 2.30 -10.72 25.19
CA GLU A 109 2.67 -11.70 24.16
C GLU A 109 1.78 -11.61 22.92
N TRP A 110 2.35 -12.00 21.77
CA TRP A 110 1.60 -12.20 20.54
C TRP A 110 0.53 -13.28 20.73
N GLN A 111 -0.66 -13.02 20.26
CA GLN A 111 -1.80 -13.93 20.35
C GLN A 111 -2.45 -14.09 18.97
N GLY A 112 -3.26 -15.14 18.79
CA GLY A 112 -3.89 -15.38 17.48
C GLY A 112 -4.82 -14.25 17.00
N GLY A 113 -5.36 -13.42 17.90
CA GLY A 113 -6.08 -12.19 17.51
C GLY A 113 -5.18 -11.13 16.86
N ASP A 114 -3.88 -11.15 17.16
CA ASP A 114 -2.91 -10.27 16.51
C ASP A 114 -2.66 -10.70 15.06
N ASP A 115 -2.74 -12.01 14.75
CA ASP A 115 -2.65 -12.52 13.38
C ASP A 115 -3.75 -11.90 12.48
N LEU A 116 -4.97 -11.81 13.02
CA LEU A 116 -6.11 -11.24 12.31
C LEU A 116 -5.90 -9.74 12.06
N ASN A 117 -5.52 -9.01 13.10
CA ASN A 117 -5.28 -7.57 13.00
C ASN A 117 -4.08 -7.25 12.09
N ALA A 118 -3.00 -8.02 12.19
CA ALA A 118 -1.83 -7.86 11.32
C ALA A 118 -2.17 -8.10 9.84
N ALA A 119 -3.02 -9.10 9.55
CA ALA A 119 -3.44 -9.41 8.18
C ALA A 119 -4.20 -8.28 7.48
N ILE A 120 -4.83 -7.38 8.23
CA ILE A 120 -5.50 -6.19 7.69
C ILE A 120 -4.66 -4.91 7.82
N GLY A 121 -3.38 -5.04 8.23
CA GLY A 121 -2.44 -3.93 8.35
C GLY A 121 -2.58 -3.10 9.62
N GLN A 122 -3.22 -3.65 10.64
CA GLN A 122 -3.29 -3.12 12.00
C GLN A 122 -2.24 -3.78 12.91
N SER A 123 -2.41 -3.72 14.21
CA SER A 123 -1.43 -4.20 15.20
C SER A 123 -0.11 -3.40 15.13
N ASP A 124 1.04 -4.06 15.25
CA ASP A 124 2.35 -3.40 15.29
C ASP A 124 2.91 -3.00 13.90
N ASN A 125 2.11 -3.09 12.83
CA ASN A 125 2.52 -2.70 11.49
C ASN A 125 2.75 -1.19 11.38
N GLY A 126 4.00 -0.78 11.16
CA GLY A 126 4.37 0.62 10.96
C GLY A 126 5.35 0.78 9.79
N PHE A 127 4.91 1.41 8.69
CA PHE A 127 5.70 1.57 7.48
C PHE A 127 5.70 3.01 7.01
N THR A 128 6.81 3.45 6.42
CA THR A 128 6.86 4.77 5.80
C THR A 128 6.08 4.78 4.47
N PRO A 129 5.54 5.94 4.02
CA PRO A 129 4.90 6.05 2.72
C PRO A 129 5.79 5.58 1.56
N LEU A 130 7.11 5.81 1.66
CA LEU A 130 8.07 5.36 0.66
C LEU A 130 8.19 3.83 0.62
N GLN A 131 8.18 3.16 1.77
CA GLN A 131 8.14 1.69 1.82
C GLN A 131 6.86 1.15 1.19
N LEU A 132 5.71 1.78 1.48
CA LEU A 132 4.43 1.41 0.89
C LEU A 132 4.41 1.61 -0.63
N ALA A 133 4.96 2.70 -1.14
CA ALA A 133 5.10 2.89 -2.59
C ALA A 133 6.04 1.85 -3.21
N ASN A 134 7.16 1.53 -2.55
CA ASN A 134 8.17 0.61 -3.08
C ASN A 134 7.67 -0.84 -3.15
N TYR A 135 6.92 -1.32 -2.14
CA TYR A 135 6.38 -2.68 -2.20
C TYR A 135 5.31 -2.84 -3.29
N VAL A 136 4.44 -1.82 -3.51
CA VAL A 136 3.49 -1.86 -4.62
C VAL A 136 4.22 -1.78 -5.95
N SER A 137 5.29 -0.98 -6.05
CA SER A 137 6.15 -0.98 -7.24
C SER A 137 6.70 -2.37 -7.54
N ALA A 138 7.11 -3.15 -6.52
CA ALA A 138 7.57 -4.52 -6.71
C ALA A 138 6.44 -5.46 -7.19
N ILE A 139 5.20 -5.29 -6.72
CA ILE A 139 4.06 -6.06 -7.23
C ILE A 139 3.87 -5.81 -8.72
N VAL A 140 3.78 -4.54 -9.14
CA VAL A 140 3.41 -4.19 -10.52
C VAL A 140 4.52 -4.39 -11.53
N ASN A 141 5.78 -4.46 -11.11
CA ASN A 141 6.93 -4.67 -11.99
C ASN A 141 7.40 -6.14 -12.09
N GLY A 142 6.63 -7.09 -11.56
CA GLY A 142 6.98 -8.52 -11.61
C GLY A 142 7.94 -8.98 -10.51
N GLY A 143 7.88 -8.34 -9.33
CA GLY A 143 8.60 -8.78 -8.12
C GLY A 143 9.97 -8.14 -7.88
N THR A 144 10.41 -7.22 -8.71
CA THR A 144 11.72 -6.57 -8.53
C THR A 144 11.64 -5.46 -7.48
N LEU A 145 12.37 -5.62 -6.38
CA LEU A 145 12.48 -4.62 -5.33
C LEU A 145 13.71 -3.74 -5.55
N TYR A 146 13.49 -2.48 -5.87
CA TYR A 146 14.54 -1.49 -6.05
C TYR A 146 14.87 -0.76 -4.76
N LYS A 147 16.13 -0.32 -4.65
CA LYS A 147 16.54 0.63 -3.62
C LYS A 147 16.09 2.03 -4.02
N PRO A 148 15.22 2.67 -3.24
CA PRO A 148 14.81 4.04 -3.54
C PRO A 148 16.00 5.01 -3.51
N THR A 149 16.07 5.89 -4.50
CA THR A 149 17.06 6.98 -4.58
C THR A 149 16.35 8.31 -4.78
N LEU A 150 16.95 9.39 -4.27
CA LEU A 150 16.43 10.75 -4.42
C LEU A 150 17.14 11.52 -5.53
N VAL A 151 18.36 11.12 -5.87
CA VAL A 151 19.17 11.79 -6.87
C VAL A 151 19.18 10.97 -8.15
N LYS A 152 18.51 11.45 -9.18
CA LYS A 152 18.48 10.81 -10.50
C LYS A 152 19.77 11.05 -11.28
N SER A 153 20.26 12.29 -11.25
CA SER A 153 21.49 12.66 -11.96
C SER A 153 22.09 13.97 -11.42
N ILE A 154 23.36 14.13 -11.59
CA ILE A 154 24.09 15.36 -11.33
C ILE A 154 24.63 15.86 -12.70
N LYS A 155 24.35 17.09 -13.04
CA LYS A 155 24.81 17.73 -14.27
C LYS A 155 25.92 18.75 -13.98
N SER A 156 26.73 19.05 -14.99
CA SER A 156 27.66 20.19 -14.96
C SER A 156 26.94 21.51 -14.76
N TYR A 157 27.65 22.53 -14.32
CA TYR A 157 27.09 23.87 -14.06
C TYR A 157 26.36 24.47 -15.27
N ASP A 158 26.88 24.24 -16.46
CA ASP A 158 26.31 24.71 -17.75
C ASP A 158 25.29 23.75 -18.36
N TYR A 159 24.94 22.67 -17.63
CA TYR A 159 24.02 21.61 -18.07
C TYR A 159 24.46 20.85 -19.34
N SER A 160 25.68 21.04 -19.80
CA SER A 160 26.17 20.45 -21.04
C SER A 160 26.52 18.96 -20.90
N SER A 161 26.81 18.50 -19.69
CA SER A 161 27.21 17.11 -19.43
C SER A 161 26.63 16.55 -18.13
N PHE A 162 26.49 15.22 -18.10
CA PHE A 162 26.18 14.50 -16.86
C PHE A 162 27.48 14.21 -16.12
N MET A 163 27.59 14.65 -14.87
CA MET A 163 28.71 14.32 -13.98
C MET A 163 28.50 12.98 -13.31
N LYS A 164 27.24 12.65 -13.01
CA LYS A 164 26.82 11.38 -12.42
C LYS A 164 25.39 11.09 -12.83
N THR A 165 25.14 9.86 -13.23
CA THR A 165 23.80 9.30 -13.37
C THR A 165 23.67 8.18 -12.35
N ASP A 166 22.61 8.23 -11.55
CA ASP A 166 22.35 7.18 -10.60
C ASP A 166 21.66 6.02 -11.32
N GLU A 167 22.25 4.84 -11.24
CA GLU A 167 21.67 3.63 -11.81
C GLU A 167 20.76 3.00 -10.76
N SER A 168 19.63 2.46 -11.21
CA SER A 168 18.68 1.78 -10.32
C SER A 168 19.32 0.52 -9.74
N GLU A 169 19.54 0.50 -8.44
CA GLU A 169 20.09 -0.66 -7.71
C GLU A 169 18.94 -1.62 -7.37
N VAL A 170 19.07 -2.88 -7.84
CA VAL A 170 18.14 -3.95 -7.44
C VAL A 170 18.53 -4.44 -6.04
N ARG A 171 17.62 -4.30 -5.09
CA ARG A 171 17.79 -4.75 -3.71
C ARG A 171 17.45 -6.23 -3.53
N GLY A 172 16.51 -6.73 -4.34
CA GLY A 172 16.06 -8.12 -4.29
C GLY A 172 15.00 -8.42 -5.32
N LYS A 173 14.61 -9.68 -5.40
CA LYS A 173 13.48 -10.14 -6.18
C LYS A 173 12.57 -10.95 -5.30
N ILE A 174 11.28 -10.65 -5.37
CA ILE A 174 10.22 -11.39 -4.67
C ILE A 174 9.66 -12.36 -5.70
N ASP A 175 9.66 -13.63 -5.36
CA ASP A 175 9.08 -14.66 -6.21
C ASP A 175 7.55 -14.66 -6.00
N ILE A 176 6.85 -14.16 -7.00
CA ILE A 176 5.39 -14.06 -7.06
C ILE A 176 4.99 -14.61 -8.42
N SER A 177 4.11 -15.59 -8.43
CA SER A 177 3.58 -16.16 -9.68
C SER A 177 2.77 -15.10 -10.46
N ASP A 178 2.80 -15.19 -11.79
CA ASP A 178 2.01 -14.29 -12.64
C ASP A 178 0.52 -14.37 -12.31
N ALA A 179 0.00 -15.57 -12.03
CA ALA A 179 -1.39 -15.76 -11.64
C ALA A 179 -1.76 -15.03 -10.34
N THR A 180 -0.92 -15.11 -9.32
CA THR A 180 -1.10 -14.36 -8.06
C THR A 180 -1.07 -12.86 -8.31
N ARG A 181 -0.09 -12.39 -9.08
CA ARG A 181 0.08 -10.99 -9.41
C ARG A 181 -1.14 -10.45 -10.16
N GLU A 182 -1.64 -11.18 -11.16
CA GLU A 182 -2.83 -10.81 -11.94
C GLU A 182 -4.07 -10.68 -11.06
N LEU A 183 -4.35 -11.66 -10.17
CA LEU A 183 -5.48 -11.60 -9.25
C LEU A 183 -5.42 -10.37 -8.32
N VAL A 184 -4.25 -10.09 -7.77
CA VAL A 184 -4.08 -8.94 -6.87
C VAL A 184 -4.18 -7.61 -7.62
N MET A 185 -3.54 -7.50 -8.78
CA MET A 185 -3.67 -6.31 -9.62
C MET A 185 -5.11 -6.10 -10.09
N GLN A 186 -5.82 -7.17 -10.47
CA GLN A 186 -7.24 -7.09 -10.82
C GLN A 186 -8.06 -6.52 -9.66
N GLY A 187 -7.87 -7.02 -8.43
CA GLY A 187 -8.55 -6.49 -7.26
C GLY A 187 -8.22 -5.01 -7.01
N MET A 188 -6.97 -4.60 -7.23
CA MET A 188 -6.57 -3.19 -7.14
C MET A 188 -7.22 -2.32 -8.24
N SER A 189 -7.40 -2.86 -9.45
CA SER A 189 -8.12 -2.20 -10.54
C SER A 189 -9.57 -1.94 -10.16
N GLU A 190 -10.23 -2.92 -9.58
CA GLU A 190 -11.65 -2.83 -9.20
C GLU A 190 -11.92 -1.88 -8.02
N VAL A 191 -10.91 -1.58 -7.20
CA VAL A 191 -10.99 -0.52 -6.16
C VAL A 191 -11.33 0.84 -6.76
N THR A 192 -10.85 1.12 -7.96
CA THR A 192 -11.03 2.40 -8.67
C THR A 192 -12.19 2.41 -9.65
N ASP A 193 -12.83 1.25 -9.89
CA ASP A 193 -14.04 1.14 -10.69
C ASP A 193 -15.29 1.56 -9.92
N GLU A 194 -16.38 1.72 -10.64
CA GLU A 194 -17.69 1.97 -10.05
C GLU A 194 -18.03 0.92 -8.97
N GLY A 195 -18.48 1.39 -7.82
CA GLY A 195 -18.74 0.56 -6.64
C GLY A 195 -17.52 0.12 -5.86
N GLY A 196 -16.30 0.39 -6.33
CA GLY A 196 -15.07 0.20 -5.55
C GLY A 196 -14.85 1.30 -4.51
N THR A 197 -13.97 1.07 -3.53
CA THR A 197 -13.76 2.01 -2.40
C THR A 197 -13.14 3.36 -2.80
N ALA A 198 -12.60 3.49 -4.01
CA ALA A 198 -12.14 4.76 -4.60
C ALA A 198 -12.88 5.10 -5.92
N GLY A 199 -13.96 4.39 -6.24
CA GLY A 199 -14.72 4.58 -7.49
C GLY A 199 -15.27 5.99 -7.65
N SER A 200 -15.72 6.63 -6.58
CA SER A 200 -16.20 8.02 -6.63
C SER A 200 -15.15 9.03 -7.10
N VAL A 201 -13.85 8.67 -7.06
CA VAL A 201 -12.74 9.53 -7.49
C VAL A 201 -12.22 9.16 -8.87
N PHE A 202 -12.21 7.86 -9.20
CA PHE A 202 -11.49 7.34 -10.36
C PHE A 202 -12.34 6.67 -11.44
N ALA A 203 -13.62 6.38 -11.21
CA ALA A 203 -14.44 5.63 -12.17
C ALA A 203 -14.53 6.34 -13.55
N ASP A 204 -14.44 7.67 -13.57
CA ASP A 204 -14.45 8.51 -14.79
C ASP A 204 -13.05 8.94 -15.25
N TYR A 205 -11.98 8.44 -14.59
CA TYR A 205 -10.63 8.87 -14.89
C TYR A 205 -10.15 8.32 -16.25
N PRO A 206 -9.54 9.16 -17.12
CA PRO A 206 -9.24 8.77 -18.51
C PRO A 206 -8.14 7.71 -18.64
N ILE A 207 -7.35 7.48 -17.57
CA ILE A 207 -6.32 6.45 -17.51
C ILE A 207 -6.73 5.43 -16.47
N LYS A 208 -6.72 4.15 -16.83
CA LYS A 208 -7.03 3.09 -15.86
C LYS A 208 -6.00 3.06 -14.75
N VAL A 209 -6.47 3.14 -13.51
CA VAL A 209 -5.68 3.17 -12.29
C VAL A 209 -5.93 1.89 -11.50
N GLY A 210 -4.90 1.34 -10.89
CA GLY A 210 -5.05 0.33 -9.83
C GLY A 210 -4.74 0.97 -8.48
N GLY A 211 -5.52 0.69 -7.45
CA GLY A 211 -5.31 1.34 -6.14
C GLY A 211 -5.79 0.53 -4.96
N LYS A 212 -5.54 1.07 -3.77
CA LYS A 212 -6.08 0.54 -2.51
C LYS A 212 -6.23 1.65 -1.49
N THR A 213 -7.43 1.78 -0.94
CA THR A 213 -7.70 2.63 0.22
C THR A 213 -7.25 1.95 1.51
N GLY A 214 -6.80 2.73 2.47
CA GLY A 214 -6.48 2.29 3.82
C GLY A 214 -7.03 3.25 4.86
N THR A 215 -7.41 2.71 6.00
CA THR A 215 -7.71 3.45 7.22
C THR A 215 -6.91 2.79 8.32
N ALA A 216 -6.04 3.54 8.98
CA ALA A 216 -5.22 3.04 10.07
C ALA A 216 -5.65 3.72 11.36
N GLU A 217 -6.22 2.93 12.28
CA GLU A 217 -6.56 3.40 13.62
C GLU A 217 -5.28 3.70 14.40
N MET A 218 -5.21 4.89 14.97
CA MET A 218 -4.11 5.36 15.79
C MET A 218 -4.65 5.75 17.16
N PHE A 219 -3.81 5.56 18.17
CA PHE A 219 -4.11 5.97 19.52
C PHE A 219 -2.92 6.76 20.09
N GLU A 220 -3.13 8.02 20.38
CA GLU A 220 -2.09 8.91 20.89
C GLU A 220 -2.69 9.86 21.93
N ASN A 221 -1.97 10.05 23.03
CA ASN A 221 -2.36 10.96 24.13
C ASN A 221 -3.76 10.72 24.71
N GLY A 222 -4.28 9.49 24.64
CA GLY A 222 -5.60 9.12 25.14
C GLY A 222 -6.74 9.36 24.16
N GLU A 223 -6.44 9.81 22.95
CA GLU A 223 -7.41 10.02 21.87
C GLU A 223 -7.20 9.00 20.75
N SER A 224 -8.29 8.58 20.12
CA SER A 224 -8.28 7.72 18.93
C SER A 224 -8.57 8.57 17.71
N PHE A 225 -7.78 8.37 16.65
CA PHE A 225 -8.00 9.00 15.35
C PHE A 225 -7.61 8.06 14.22
N ASP A 226 -8.12 8.32 13.03
CA ASP A 226 -7.87 7.51 11.85
C ASP A 226 -6.96 8.24 10.85
N ASN A 227 -5.89 7.59 10.44
CA ASN A 227 -5.07 8.03 9.32
C ASN A 227 -5.67 7.46 8.02
N GLY A 228 -5.96 8.36 7.08
CA GLY A 228 -6.39 7.99 5.73
C GLY A 228 -5.19 7.70 4.83
N LEU A 229 -5.20 6.55 4.15
CA LEU A 229 -4.15 6.16 3.20
C LEU A 229 -4.77 5.84 1.84
N PHE A 230 -4.09 6.26 0.79
CA PHE A 230 -4.39 5.77 -0.55
C PHE A 230 -3.10 5.50 -1.30
N ILE A 231 -3.01 4.31 -1.88
CA ILE A 231 -1.90 3.93 -2.74
C ILE A 231 -2.44 3.55 -4.10
N ALA A 232 -1.79 4.03 -5.17
CA ALA A 232 -2.21 3.77 -6.53
C ALA A 232 -1.02 3.64 -7.48
N PHE A 233 -1.26 2.98 -8.60
CA PHE A 233 -0.35 2.92 -9.73
C PHE A 233 -1.10 3.18 -11.05
N ALA A 234 -0.42 3.76 -12.01
CA ALA A 234 -0.97 4.07 -13.33
C ALA A 234 0.11 4.10 -14.43
N PRO A 235 -0.26 3.85 -15.71
CA PRO A 235 -1.46 3.18 -16.17
C PRO A 235 -1.53 1.72 -15.69
N PHE A 236 -2.73 1.13 -15.65
CA PHE A 236 -2.88 -0.26 -15.19
C PHE A 236 -2.11 -1.28 -16.05
N ASP A 237 -2.22 -1.15 -17.38
CA ASP A 237 -1.61 -2.11 -18.31
C ASP A 237 -0.10 -1.94 -18.45
N ASN A 238 0.43 -0.76 -18.17
CA ASN A 238 1.86 -0.45 -18.23
C ASN A 238 2.25 0.53 -17.13
N PRO A 239 2.40 0.09 -15.88
CA PRO A 239 2.65 0.94 -14.74
C PRO A 239 3.93 1.79 -14.90
N GLN A 240 3.77 3.11 -14.81
CA GLN A 240 4.87 4.08 -14.92
C GLN A 240 5.14 4.81 -13.60
N ILE A 241 4.13 4.88 -12.73
CA ILE A 241 4.22 5.58 -11.46
C ILE A 241 3.43 4.85 -10.38
N VAL A 242 3.96 4.85 -9.18
CA VAL A 242 3.24 4.46 -7.95
C VAL A 242 3.23 5.67 -7.01
N ILE A 243 2.06 5.98 -6.48
CA ILE A 243 1.86 7.10 -5.55
C ILE A 243 1.27 6.55 -4.26
N CYS A 244 1.85 6.93 -3.12
CA CYS A 244 1.30 6.65 -1.79
C CYS A 244 1.08 7.98 -1.06
N VAL A 245 -0.15 8.22 -0.63
CA VAL A 245 -0.53 9.39 0.18
C VAL A 245 -1.00 8.90 1.55
N VAL A 246 -0.52 9.57 2.58
CA VAL A 246 -0.94 9.39 3.97
C VAL A 246 -1.42 10.73 4.49
N GLY A 247 -2.65 10.80 4.97
CA GLY A 247 -3.22 11.95 5.68
C GLY A 247 -3.40 11.59 7.14
N GLU A 248 -2.60 12.18 8.02
CA GLU A 248 -2.73 12.02 9.46
C GLU A 248 -4.04 12.66 9.93
N GLY A 249 -4.84 11.89 10.68
CA GLY A 249 -6.15 12.34 11.14
C GLY A 249 -7.18 12.62 10.02
N ALA A 250 -6.89 12.21 8.79
CA ALA A 250 -7.77 12.45 7.64
C ALA A 250 -8.99 11.51 7.59
N GLY A 251 -9.08 10.53 8.48
CA GLY A 251 -10.16 9.55 8.51
C GLY A 251 -10.03 8.50 7.40
N HIS A 252 -11.03 8.38 6.55
CA HIS A 252 -11.06 7.34 5.51
C HIS A 252 -10.08 7.58 4.37
N GLY A 253 -9.43 6.49 3.88
CA GLY A 253 -8.48 6.57 2.77
C GLY A 253 -9.07 7.14 1.47
N ALA A 254 -10.37 7.03 1.25
CA ALA A 254 -11.05 7.69 0.12
C ALA A 254 -10.94 9.22 0.15
N TYR A 255 -10.75 9.83 1.32
CA TYR A 255 -10.63 11.30 1.45
C TYR A 255 -9.29 11.84 0.94
N VAL A 256 -8.26 11.02 0.92
CA VAL A 256 -6.93 11.41 0.38
C VAL A 256 -6.75 10.96 -1.09
N ALA A 257 -7.66 10.16 -1.63
CA ALA A 257 -7.61 9.69 -3.02
C ALA A 257 -7.65 10.82 -4.07
N PRO A 258 -8.40 11.94 -3.89
CA PRO A 258 -8.35 13.08 -4.81
C PRO A 258 -6.94 13.68 -4.97
N ILE A 259 -6.11 13.69 -3.93
CA ILE A 259 -4.72 14.16 -4.00
C ILE A 259 -3.93 13.31 -4.99
N VAL A 260 -4.13 11.99 -4.98
CA VAL A 260 -3.48 11.09 -5.94
C VAL A 260 -3.97 11.36 -7.36
N ARG A 261 -5.26 11.64 -7.57
CA ARG A 261 -5.81 12.03 -8.87
C ARG A 261 -5.11 13.29 -9.40
N ASP A 262 -5.00 14.32 -8.59
CA ASP A 262 -4.31 15.57 -8.97
C ASP A 262 -2.82 15.33 -9.30
N MET A 263 -2.14 14.45 -8.55
CA MET A 263 -0.75 14.07 -8.84
C MET A 263 -0.63 13.31 -10.17
N LEU A 264 -1.58 12.44 -10.50
CA LEU A 264 -1.63 11.74 -11.78
C LEU A 264 -1.95 12.71 -12.95
N ASP A 265 -2.85 13.67 -12.74
CA ASP A 265 -3.15 14.73 -13.73
C ASP A 265 -1.89 15.52 -14.07
N GLU A 266 -1.10 15.87 -13.06
CA GLU A 266 0.18 16.55 -13.27
C GLU A 266 1.17 15.67 -14.02
N TYR A 267 1.33 14.41 -13.60
CA TYR A 267 2.29 13.46 -14.17
C TYR A 267 1.99 13.16 -15.65
N PHE A 268 0.72 12.91 -15.97
CA PHE A 268 0.27 12.59 -17.33
C PHE A 268 -0.14 13.81 -18.15
N SER A 269 -0.03 15.02 -17.58
CA SER A 269 -0.43 16.28 -18.22
C SER A 269 -1.90 16.31 -18.65
N ILE A 270 -2.80 15.67 -17.87
CA ILE A 270 -4.23 15.63 -18.15
C ILE A 270 -4.83 17.01 -17.90
N GLY A 271 -5.68 17.47 -18.81
CA GLY A 271 -6.33 18.78 -18.72
C GLY A 271 -5.44 19.99 -18.99
N LYS A 272 -4.15 19.79 -19.28
CA LYS A 272 -3.24 20.87 -19.66
C LYS A 272 -3.38 21.15 -21.16
N SER A 273 -3.70 22.41 -21.52
CA SER A 273 -3.60 22.84 -22.90
C SER A 273 -2.13 22.93 -23.35
N ASP A 274 -1.83 22.69 -24.62
CA ASP A 274 -0.46 22.75 -25.19
C ASP A 274 0.31 24.06 -24.87
N SER A 275 -0.39 25.13 -24.48
CA SER A 275 0.21 26.38 -24.02
C SER A 275 0.92 26.27 -22.63
N ALA A 276 0.67 25.20 -21.85
CA ALA A 276 1.32 24.98 -20.55
C ALA A 276 2.65 24.22 -20.68
N ALA A 277 2.88 23.50 -21.77
CA ALA A 277 4.10 22.72 -22.01
C ALA A 277 5.38 23.56 -22.13
N SER A 278 5.26 24.90 -22.25
CA SER A 278 6.40 25.82 -22.36
C SER A 278 6.84 26.47 -21.03
N ARG A 279 6.19 26.16 -19.94
CA ARG A 279 6.69 26.59 -18.62
C ARG A 279 7.84 25.68 -18.19
N GLN A 280 9.04 25.90 -18.73
CA GLN A 280 10.25 25.54 -18.03
C GLN A 280 10.11 26.08 -16.61
N ALA A 281 10.20 25.20 -15.63
CA ALA A 281 10.26 25.63 -14.24
C ALA A 281 11.42 26.64 -14.13
N GLU A 282 11.11 27.92 -14.00
CA GLU A 282 12.13 28.92 -13.72
C GLU A 282 12.73 28.55 -12.38
N ASN A 283 13.97 28.09 -12.40
CA ASN A 283 14.70 27.78 -11.18
C ASN A 283 15.02 29.09 -10.45
N THR A 284 14.07 29.53 -9.62
CA THR A 284 14.17 30.78 -8.85
C THR A 284 15.33 30.78 -7.84
N LEU A 285 15.97 29.64 -7.56
CA LEU A 285 17.14 29.54 -6.70
C LEU A 285 18.42 30.14 -7.34
N ILE A 286 18.50 30.21 -8.68
CA ILE A 286 19.67 30.76 -9.39
C ILE A 286 19.68 32.29 -9.38
N ARG A 287 18.52 32.98 -9.24
CA ARG A 287 18.44 34.45 -9.30
C ARG A 287 18.91 35.18 -8.02
N LYS A 288 19.23 34.51 -6.92
CA LYS A 288 19.61 35.14 -5.65
C LYS A 288 21.11 35.26 -5.38
N ASN A 289 21.96 34.72 -6.22
CA ASN A 289 23.42 34.77 -6.02
C ASN A 289 24.13 35.75 -6.95
N ASN A 290 23.60 36.98 -7.12
CA ASN A 290 24.45 38.10 -7.47
C ASN A 290 25.11 38.62 -6.17
N CYS A 291 26.09 37.89 -5.67
CA CYS A 291 27.05 38.45 -4.73
C CYS A 291 27.96 39.43 -5.50
N LYS A 292 27.83 40.70 -5.15
CA LYS A 292 28.84 41.72 -5.45
C LYS A 292 30.09 41.43 -4.64
#